data_76ea3e243d9fb7a753aa072b0490b7c7
#
_entry.id   76ea3e243d9fb7a753aa072b0490b7c7
#
_cell.length_a   1.000
_cell.length_b   1.000
_cell.length_c   1.000
_cell.angle_alpha   90.00
_cell.angle_beta   90.00
_cell.angle_gamma   90.00
#
_symmetry.space_group_name_H-M   'P 1'
#
loop_
_entity.id
_entity.type
_entity.pdbx_description
1 polymer ?
#
loop_
_entity_poly.entity_id
_entity_poly.type
_entity_poly.pdbx_seq_one_letter_code
_entity_poly.pdbx_strand_id
1 'polypeptide(L)'
;MALKLLANNNAKSVLASGISASATVITVSSGTGGLFPQPVSGQSYFKLTIVDAATKLITEIMHVTSVSGDVMTVQRGQEGTTARVWSTNDIVANMLTAGSFLSCLQISNNF
;
A
#
# COMPACT_ATOMS: atom_id res chain seq x y z
N MET A 1 -2.67 -15.22 -15.39
CA MET A 1 -1.96 -14.00 -15.80
C MET A 1 -1.47 -13.25 -14.58
N ALA A 2 -0.22 -12.84 -14.60
CA ALA A 2 0.33 -12.09 -13.47
C ALA A 2 -0.26 -10.68 -13.42
N LEU A 3 -0.55 -10.20 -12.21
CA LEU A 3 -1.00 -8.84 -12.01
C LEU A 3 0.17 -7.87 -12.23
N LYS A 4 -0.15 -6.72 -12.79
CA LYS A 4 0.83 -5.66 -13.01
C LYS A 4 1.06 -4.90 -11.71
N LEU A 5 2.32 -4.76 -11.31
CA LEU A 5 2.72 -3.96 -10.16
C LEU A 5 2.88 -2.50 -10.58
N LEU A 6 2.18 -1.62 -9.87
CA LEU A 6 2.24 -0.18 -10.12
C LEU A 6 3.06 0.52 -9.04
N ALA A 7 3.61 1.69 -9.36
CA ALA A 7 4.33 2.53 -8.39
C ALA A 7 4.27 3.99 -8.81
N ASN A 8 4.20 4.88 -7.81
CA ASN A 8 4.27 6.33 -8.01
C ASN A 8 5.33 6.93 -7.11
N ASN A 9 6.02 7.94 -7.62
CA ASN A 9 7.00 8.68 -6.83
C ASN A 9 6.27 9.54 -5.78
N ASN A 10 6.81 9.56 -4.55
CA ASN A 10 6.32 10.41 -3.47
C ASN A 10 4.87 10.16 -3.07
N ALA A 11 4.32 8.99 -3.37
CA ALA A 11 2.98 8.62 -2.94
C ALA A 11 3.01 8.32 -1.44
N LYS A 12 2.51 9.26 -0.64
CA LYS A 12 2.56 9.19 0.82
C LYS A 12 1.36 9.93 1.40
N SER A 13 0.81 9.38 2.49
CA SER A 13 -0.30 9.99 3.21
C SER A 13 -0.34 9.45 4.63
N VAL A 14 -1.46 9.66 5.31
CA VAL A 14 -1.74 9.08 6.61
C VAL A 14 -3.14 8.49 6.61
N LEU A 15 -3.42 7.57 7.54
CA LEU A 15 -4.77 7.05 7.70
C LEU A 15 -5.69 8.14 8.22
N ALA A 16 -6.84 8.29 7.58
CA ALA A 16 -7.88 9.22 8.02
C ALA A 16 -8.62 8.68 9.25
N SER A 17 -8.67 7.36 9.42
CA SER A 17 -9.29 6.72 10.57
C SER A 17 -8.60 5.39 10.85
N GLY A 18 -8.69 4.93 12.11
CA GLY A 18 -8.10 3.66 12.51
C GLY A 18 -8.76 2.47 11.82
N ILE A 19 -8.04 1.36 11.73
CA ILE A 19 -8.53 0.13 11.12
C ILE A 19 -8.24 -1.07 12.04
N SER A 20 -9.10 -2.09 11.94
CA SER A 20 -8.88 -3.34 12.66
C SER A 20 -7.88 -4.23 11.91
N ALA A 21 -7.44 -5.30 12.57
CA ALA A 21 -6.53 -6.27 11.95
C ALA A 21 -7.16 -7.04 10.79
N SER A 22 -8.48 -7.04 10.68
CA SER A 22 -9.20 -7.76 9.62
C SER A 22 -9.80 -6.84 8.57
N ALA A 23 -9.64 -5.53 8.69
CA ALA A 23 -10.20 -4.59 7.72
C ALA A 23 -9.54 -4.77 6.35
N THR A 24 -10.35 -4.76 5.29
CA THR A 24 -9.87 -4.85 3.91
C THR A 24 -10.07 -3.55 3.14
N VAL A 25 -10.56 -2.52 3.83
CA VAL A 25 -10.77 -1.19 3.24
C VAL A 25 -10.13 -0.17 4.17
N ILE A 26 -9.34 0.72 3.61
CA ILE A 26 -8.73 1.81 4.37
C ILE A 26 -9.07 3.14 3.70
N THR A 27 -9.06 4.21 4.51
CA THR A 27 -9.28 5.57 4.00
C THR A 27 -8.07 6.41 4.36
N VAL A 28 -7.49 7.08 3.37
CA VAL A 28 -6.34 7.96 3.57
C VAL A 28 -6.81 9.40 3.72
N SER A 29 -5.89 10.28 4.10
CA SER A 29 -6.20 11.69 4.33
C SER A 29 -6.89 12.29 3.12
N SER A 30 -7.85 13.18 3.39
CA SER A 30 -8.71 13.78 2.36
C SER A 30 -7.89 14.38 1.22
N GLY A 31 -8.22 14.00 -0.01
CA GLY A 31 -7.59 14.52 -1.22
C GLY A 31 -6.26 13.86 -1.57
N THR A 32 -5.76 12.91 -0.78
CA THR A 32 -4.44 12.32 -1.04
C THR A 32 -4.50 10.99 -1.79
N GLY A 33 -5.68 10.39 -1.91
CA GLY A 33 -5.82 9.12 -2.65
C GLY A 33 -5.34 9.20 -4.08
N GLY A 34 -5.45 10.37 -4.71
CA GLY A 34 -5.00 10.57 -6.08
C GLY A 34 -3.48 10.62 -6.26
N LEU A 35 -2.71 10.71 -5.17
CA LEU A 35 -1.26 10.65 -5.22
C LEU A 35 -0.74 9.24 -5.49
N PHE A 36 -1.56 8.24 -5.23
CA PHE A 36 -1.19 6.83 -5.34
C PHE A 36 -1.52 6.29 -6.72
N PRO A 37 -0.91 5.17 -7.14
CA PRO A 37 -1.32 4.51 -8.37
C PRO A 37 -2.81 4.18 -8.33
N GLN A 38 -3.44 4.09 -9.49
CA GLN A 38 -4.86 3.79 -9.63
C GLN A 38 -5.01 2.41 -10.26
N PRO A 39 -4.94 1.33 -9.47
CA PRO A 39 -4.98 -0.03 -10.02
C PRO A 39 -6.37 -0.38 -10.53
N VAL A 40 -6.38 -1.29 -11.50
CA VAL A 40 -7.61 -1.88 -12.02
C VAL A 40 -7.77 -3.27 -11.41
N SER A 41 -8.90 -3.50 -10.73
CA SER A 41 -9.17 -4.75 -10.03
C SER A 41 -9.01 -5.93 -10.99
N GLY A 42 -8.27 -6.95 -10.57
CA GLY A 42 -8.00 -8.13 -11.37
C GLY A 42 -6.90 -7.97 -12.42
N GLN A 43 -6.36 -6.75 -12.62
CA GLN A 43 -5.34 -6.47 -13.63
C GLN A 43 -4.06 -5.88 -13.06
N SER A 44 -4.16 -5.07 -12.02
CA SER A 44 -3.01 -4.38 -11.44
C SER A 44 -3.19 -4.16 -9.95
N TYR A 45 -2.11 -3.81 -9.28
CA TYR A 45 -2.10 -3.51 -7.86
C TYR A 45 -0.87 -2.67 -7.54
N PHE A 46 -0.83 -2.09 -6.34
CA PHE A 46 0.41 -1.51 -5.85
C PHE A 46 0.62 -1.91 -4.40
N LYS A 47 1.85 -1.76 -3.93
CA LYS A 47 2.20 -2.10 -2.56
C LYS A 47 2.14 -0.86 -1.69
N LEU A 48 1.46 -0.99 -0.55
CA LEU A 48 1.31 0.07 0.42
C LEU A 48 1.96 -0.39 1.71
N THR A 49 2.87 0.42 2.24
CA THR A 49 3.48 0.15 3.54
C THR A 49 2.86 1.08 4.56
N ILE A 50 2.36 0.51 5.66
CA ILE A 50 1.88 1.29 6.80
C ILE A 50 2.92 1.22 7.89
N VAL A 51 3.24 2.38 8.47
CA VAL A 51 4.25 2.52 9.51
C VAL A 51 3.62 3.21 10.71
N ASP A 52 3.91 2.69 11.90
CA ASP A 52 3.48 3.33 13.15
C ASP A 52 4.08 4.73 13.26
N ALA A 53 3.21 5.75 13.32
CA ALA A 53 3.65 7.15 13.31
C ALA A 53 4.45 7.53 14.55
N ALA A 54 4.18 6.88 15.68
CA ALA A 54 4.82 7.23 16.94
C ALA A 54 6.25 6.70 17.03
N THR A 55 6.46 5.43 16.70
CA THR A 55 7.76 4.77 16.88
C THR A 55 8.50 4.52 15.57
N LYS A 56 7.76 4.37 14.47
CA LYS A 56 8.29 3.99 13.15
C LYS A 56 9.01 2.64 13.15
N LEU A 57 8.71 1.80 14.16
CA LEU A 57 9.36 0.50 14.32
C LEU A 57 8.49 -0.66 13.86
N ILE A 58 7.18 -0.44 13.68
CA ILE A 58 6.24 -1.47 13.30
C ILE A 58 5.70 -1.14 11.92
N THR A 59 5.67 -2.13 11.03
CA THR A 59 5.21 -1.95 9.66
C THR A 59 4.32 -3.11 9.23
N GLU A 60 3.44 -2.83 8.28
CA GLU A 60 2.69 -3.87 7.58
C GLU A 60 2.67 -3.51 6.09
N ILE A 61 2.84 -4.52 5.25
CA ILE A 61 2.78 -4.35 3.79
C ILE A 61 1.44 -4.88 3.31
N MET A 62 0.76 -4.11 2.48
CA MET A 62 -0.54 -4.46 1.89
C MET A 62 -0.46 -4.35 0.38
N HIS A 63 -1.27 -5.15 -0.31
CA HIS A 63 -1.48 -4.98 -1.74
C HIS A 63 -2.79 -4.24 -1.95
N VAL A 64 -2.74 -3.07 -2.59
CA VAL A 64 -3.93 -2.28 -2.90
C VAL A 64 -4.39 -2.68 -4.30
N THR A 65 -5.62 -3.14 -4.38
CA THR A 65 -6.18 -3.65 -5.64
C THR A 65 -7.17 -2.68 -6.28
N SER A 66 -7.61 -1.67 -5.53
CA SER A 66 -8.58 -0.70 -6.04
C SER A 66 -8.48 0.59 -5.22
N VAL A 67 -8.62 1.73 -5.88
CA VAL A 67 -8.67 3.04 -5.24
C VAL A 67 -9.88 3.78 -5.79
N SER A 68 -10.70 4.30 -4.89
CA SER A 68 -11.85 5.13 -5.24
C SER A 68 -11.81 6.38 -4.38
N GLY A 69 -11.36 7.50 -4.95
CA GLY A 69 -11.10 8.71 -4.18
C GLY A 69 -10.01 8.45 -3.15
N ASP A 70 -10.35 8.55 -1.87
CA ASP A 70 -9.41 8.30 -0.78
C ASP A 70 -9.59 6.93 -0.13
N VAL A 71 -10.46 6.09 -0.71
CA VAL A 71 -10.77 4.75 -0.18
C VAL A 71 -10.02 3.70 -0.99
N MET A 72 -9.28 2.83 -0.29
CA MET A 72 -8.48 1.79 -0.91
C MET A 72 -8.94 0.42 -0.45
N THR A 73 -9.08 -0.52 -1.39
CA THR A 73 -9.32 -1.93 -1.07
C THR A 73 -7.98 -2.63 -1.02
N VAL A 74 -7.72 -3.34 0.08
CA VAL A 74 -6.39 -3.89 0.35
C VAL A 74 -6.44 -5.37 0.70
N GLN A 75 -5.34 -6.05 0.42
CA GLN A 75 -5.03 -7.38 0.91
C GLN A 75 -3.98 -7.24 2.00
N ARG A 76 -4.32 -7.73 3.21
CA ARG A 76 -3.55 -7.50 4.42
C ARG A 76 -2.36 -8.46 4.55
N GLY A 77 -1.37 -8.04 5.34
CA GLY A 77 -0.29 -8.92 5.80
C GLY A 77 0.55 -9.53 4.70
N GLN A 78 1.01 -8.74 3.74
CA GLN A 78 1.80 -9.22 2.62
C GLN A 78 3.30 -9.25 2.94
N GLU A 79 4.08 -9.99 2.17
CA GLU A 79 5.55 -10.10 2.26
C GLU A 79 6.04 -10.48 3.65
N GLY A 80 5.30 -11.36 4.33
CA GLY A 80 5.69 -11.84 5.65
C GLY A 80 5.32 -10.92 6.80
N THR A 81 4.68 -9.79 6.54
CA THR A 81 4.19 -8.93 7.61
C THR A 81 2.88 -9.46 8.17
N THR A 82 2.54 -9.02 9.37
CA THR A 82 1.33 -9.46 10.07
C THR A 82 0.30 -8.33 10.06
N ALA A 83 -0.94 -8.67 9.69
CA ALA A 83 -2.05 -7.72 9.78
C ALA A 83 -2.30 -7.35 11.24
N ARG A 84 -2.47 -6.07 11.52
CA ARG A 84 -2.66 -5.56 12.89
C ARG A 84 -3.59 -4.36 12.89
N VAL A 85 -3.96 -3.93 14.10
CA VAL A 85 -4.72 -2.68 14.28
C VAL A 85 -3.81 -1.49 14.00
N TRP A 86 -4.31 -0.52 13.25
CA TRP A 86 -3.62 0.72 12.96
C TRP A 86 -4.48 1.90 13.40
N SER A 87 -3.82 3.00 13.74
CA SER A 87 -4.50 4.19 14.30
C SER A 87 -4.58 5.30 13.28
N THR A 88 -5.49 6.23 13.51
CA THR A 88 -5.55 7.49 12.75
C THR A 88 -4.17 8.15 12.73
N ASN A 89 -3.77 8.69 11.60
CA ASN A 89 -2.48 9.36 11.37
C ASN A 89 -1.27 8.44 11.24
N ASP A 90 -1.44 7.11 11.31
CA ASP A 90 -0.33 6.23 10.94
C ASP A 90 0.02 6.45 9.47
N ILE A 91 1.31 6.34 9.16
CA ILE A 91 1.85 6.73 7.86
C ILE A 91 1.62 5.62 6.84
N VAL A 92 1.12 5.99 5.66
CA VAL A 92 0.99 5.06 4.53
C VAL A 92 1.80 5.59 3.36
N ALA A 93 2.51 4.70 2.67
CA ALA A 93 3.34 5.10 1.54
C ALA A 93 3.48 3.97 0.53
N ASN A 94 3.53 4.34 -0.75
CA ASN A 94 3.88 3.41 -1.82
C ASN A 94 5.41 3.36 -1.91
N MET A 95 6.00 2.54 -1.05
CA MET A 95 7.46 2.44 -0.92
C MET A 95 7.99 1.22 -1.66
N LEU A 96 9.26 1.26 -2.03
CA LEU A 96 9.93 0.09 -2.57
C LEU A 96 10.05 -0.95 -1.46
N THR A 97 9.44 -2.11 -1.67
CA THR A 97 9.54 -3.25 -0.77
C THR A 97 10.51 -4.28 -1.37
N ALA A 98 10.83 -5.34 -0.61
CA ALA A 98 11.67 -6.42 -1.13
C ALA A 98 11.06 -7.02 -2.39
N GLY A 99 9.74 -7.29 -2.40
CA GLY A 99 9.08 -7.84 -3.57
C GLY A 99 9.05 -6.87 -4.74
N SER A 100 8.85 -5.58 -4.48
CA SER A 100 8.90 -4.55 -5.51
C SER A 100 10.29 -4.41 -6.11
N PHE A 101 11.31 -4.47 -5.26
CA PHE A 101 12.70 -4.40 -5.71
C PHE A 101 13.05 -5.57 -6.65
N LEU A 102 12.65 -6.77 -6.28
CA LEU A 102 12.89 -7.95 -7.13
C LEU A 102 12.17 -7.82 -8.46
N SER A 103 10.95 -7.32 -8.47
CA SER A 103 10.21 -7.08 -9.71
C SER A 103 10.93 -6.06 -10.60
N CYS A 104 11.45 -4.99 -10.02
CA CYS A 104 12.23 -3.99 -10.75
C CYS A 104 13.50 -4.58 -11.35
N LEU A 105 14.20 -5.44 -10.61
CA LEU A 105 15.40 -6.11 -11.10
C LEU A 105 15.08 -7.01 -12.30
N GLN A 106 13.97 -7.73 -12.26
CA GLN A 106 13.55 -8.56 -13.38
C GLN A 106 13.29 -7.73 -14.63
N ILE A 107 12.63 -6.59 -14.48
CA ILE A 107 12.39 -5.66 -15.57
C ILE A 107 13.72 -5.14 -16.12
N SER A 108 14.65 -4.76 -15.25
CA SER A 108 15.96 -4.26 -15.66
C SER A 108 16.76 -5.32 -16.41
N ASN A 109 16.67 -6.59 -16.02
CA ASN A 109 17.40 -7.67 -16.66
C ASN A 109 16.89 -7.98 -18.07
N ASN A 110 15.76 -7.45 -18.45
CA ASN A 110 15.18 -7.63 -19.78
C ASN A 110 15.62 -6.56 -20.77
N PHE A 111 16.44 -5.63 -20.33
CA PHE A 111 16.92 -4.55 -21.19
C PHE A 111 18.28 -4.86 -21.80
#